data_8105ee4025abca1133934b1445ae47be
#
_entry.id   8105ee4025abca1133934b1445ae47be
#
_cell.length_a   1.000
_cell.length_b   1.000
_cell.length_c   1.000
_cell.angle_alpha   90.00
_cell.angle_beta   90.00
_cell.angle_gamma   90.00
#
_symmetry.space_group_name_H-M   'P 1'
#
loop_
_entity.id
_entity.type
_entity.pdbx_description
1 polymer ?
#
loop_
_entity_poly.entity_id
_entity_poly.type
_entity_poly.pdbx_seq_one_letter_code
_entity_poly.pdbx_strand_id
1 'polypeptide(L)'
;MGLIDGERVIFTINEKGNIGICPNGSKNKSHDLMELLDELESRKLKFPLLIRFDDILEDCLKNLHKAFEKAINDYQYQGKYQGVFPIKCNQQRHVVEELITCGSKWNFGLEAGSKPELLIALSILEAVSYTHLTLPTINWV
;
A
#
# COMPACT_ATOMS: atom_id res chain seq x y z
N MET A 1 17.55 -7.17 -19.60
CA MET A 1 16.75 -6.16 -18.89
C MET A 1 15.32 -6.37 -19.34
N GLY A 2 14.62 -7.32 -18.69
CA GLY A 2 13.27 -7.73 -19.05
C GLY A 2 12.28 -6.65 -18.62
N LEU A 3 11.62 -6.04 -19.58
CA LEU A 3 10.45 -5.21 -19.37
C LEU A 3 9.40 -6.06 -18.64
N ILE A 4 8.92 -5.55 -17.53
CA ILE A 4 7.77 -6.11 -16.81
C ILE A 4 6.59 -5.99 -17.77
N ASP A 5 6.07 -7.10 -18.24
CA ASP A 5 4.96 -7.20 -19.16
C ASP A 5 3.72 -6.49 -18.58
N GLY A 6 3.25 -5.47 -19.31
CA GLY A 6 2.07 -4.69 -19.01
C GLY A 6 2.39 -3.35 -18.34
N GLU A 7 2.36 -2.26 -19.11
CA GLU A 7 2.42 -0.92 -18.56
C GLU A 7 1.33 -0.74 -17.49
N ARG A 8 1.77 -0.70 -16.23
CA ARG A 8 0.91 -0.36 -15.11
C ARG A 8 0.53 1.11 -15.21
N VAL A 9 -0.73 1.37 -15.52
CA VAL A 9 -1.26 2.71 -15.67
C VAL A 9 -2.15 3.03 -14.46
N ILE A 10 -1.70 3.95 -13.60
CA ILE A 10 -2.51 4.44 -12.47
C ILE A 10 -3.44 5.57 -12.94
N PHE A 11 -2.97 6.42 -13.83
CA PHE A 11 -3.75 7.51 -14.40
C PHE A 11 -3.90 7.33 -15.90
N THR A 12 -5.09 7.60 -16.41
CA THR A 12 -5.40 7.57 -17.85
C THR A 12 -6.30 8.75 -18.21
N ILE A 13 -6.47 9.01 -19.50
CA ILE A 13 -7.53 9.89 -19.98
C ILE A 13 -8.63 8.99 -20.56
N ASN A 14 -9.85 9.16 -20.07
CA ASN A 14 -10.99 8.39 -20.51
C ASN A 14 -11.60 8.96 -21.79
N GLU A 15 -12.63 8.31 -22.34
CA GLU A 15 -13.30 8.72 -23.58
C GLU A 15 -13.98 10.09 -23.49
N LYS A 16 -14.30 10.56 -22.28
CA LYS A 16 -14.86 11.89 -22.02
C LYS A 16 -13.80 13.00 -21.94
N GLY A 17 -12.50 12.64 -22.02
CA GLY A 17 -11.39 13.57 -21.86
C GLY A 17 -11.05 13.85 -20.38
N ASN A 18 -11.67 13.17 -19.43
CA ASN A 18 -11.41 13.32 -18.00
C ASN A 18 -10.25 12.42 -17.54
N ILE A 19 -9.67 12.77 -16.39
CA ILE A 19 -8.68 11.91 -15.74
C ILE A 19 -9.40 10.68 -15.17
N GLY A 20 -8.99 9.52 -15.63
CA GLY A 20 -9.39 8.23 -15.08
C GLY A 20 -8.33 7.67 -14.14
N ILE A 21 -8.76 7.11 -13.02
CA ILE A 21 -7.88 6.44 -12.06
C ILE A 21 -8.10 4.94 -12.19
N CYS A 22 -6.99 4.21 -12.39
CA CYS A 22 -6.96 2.76 -12.57
C CYS A 22 -6.31 2.10 -11.34
N PRO A 23 -7.03 1.84 -10.25
CA PRO A 23 -6.45 1.37 -9.00
C PRO A 23 -5.64 0.06 -9.16
N ASN A 24 -6.13 -0.84 -10.00
CA ASN A 24 -5.51 -2.14 -10.26
C ASN A 24 -4.51 -2.11 -11.45
N GLY A 25 -4.09 -0.93 -11.89
CA GLY A 25 -3.18 -0.77 -13.01
C GLY A 25 -3.77 -1.12 -14.39
N SER A 26 -5.06 -1.45 -14.48
CA SER A 26 -5.74 -1.83 -15.72
C SER A 26 -6.64 -0.70 -16.23
N LYS A 27 -6.46 -0.30 -17.48
CA LYS A 27 -7.30 0.72 -18.14
C LYS A 27 -8.79 0.32 -18.22
N ASN A 28 -9.10 -0.97 -18.16
CA ASN A 28 -10.46 -1.48 -18.30
C ASN A 28 -11.36 -1.21 -17.08
N LYS A 29 -10.78 -0.79 -15.96
CA LYS A 29 -11.49 -0.44 -14.72
C LYS A 29 -10.97 0.91 -14.23
N SER A 30 -11.31 1.97 -14.95
CA SER A 30 -10.98 3.32 -14.53
C SER A 30 -12.17 4.00 -13.86
N HIS A 31 -11.90 4.70 -12.76
CA HIS A 31 -12.86 5.60 -12.12
C HIS A 31 -12.65 7.01 -12.69
N ASP A 32 -13.71 7.63 -13.16
CA ASP A 32 -13.68 9.01 -13.64
C ASP A 32 -13.52 9.95 -12.44
N LEU A 33 -12.43 10.73 -12.40
CA LEU A 33 -12.15 11.64 -11.31
C LEU A 33 -13.16 12.78 -11.23
N MET A 34 -13.68 13.27 -12.37
CA MET A 34 -14.67 14.34 -12.36
C MET A 34 -16.00 13.86 -11.78
N GLU A 35 -16.47 12.67 -12.18
CA GLU A 35 -17.68 12.08 -11.60
C GLU A 35 -17.55 11.87 -10.08
N LEU A 36 -16.36 11.43 -9.62
CA LEU A 36 -16.07 11.30 -8.19
C LEU A 36 -16.12 12.65 -7.47
N LEU A 37 -15.54 13.70 -8.07
CA LEU A 37 -15.56 15.04 -7.48
C LEU A 37 -16.98 15.61 -7.41
N ASP A 38 -17.80 15.44 -8.45
CA ASP A 38 -19.20 15.86 -8.47
C ASP A 38 -20.00 15.14 -7.38
N GLU A 39 -19.75 13.84 -7.17
CA GLU A 39 -20.39 13.07 -6.08
C GLU A 39 -19.97 13.60 -4.70
N LEU A 40 -18.68 13.89 -4.48
CA LEU A 40 -18.19 14.43 -3.21
C LEU A 40 -18.77 15.83 -2.94
N GLU A 41 -18.89 16.68 -3.95
CA GLU A 41 -19.52 17.99 -3.83
C GLU A 41 -21.01 17.88 -3.50
N SER A 42 -21.73 16.94 -4.11
CA SER A 42 -23.13 16.66 -3.80
C SER A 42 -23.35 16.27 -2.34
N ARG A 43 -22.35 15.62 -1.73
CA ARG A 43 -22.28 15.28 -0.29
C ARG A 43 -21.84 16.45 0.59
N LYS A 44 -21.68 17.66 0.03
CA LYS A 44 -21.25 18.90 0.72
C LYS A 44 -19.84 18.83 1.31
N LEU A 45 -18.97 17.99 0.75
CA LEU A 45 -17.58 18.00 1.12
C LEU A 45 -16.87 19.19 0.48
N LYS A 46 -16.01 19.87 1.25
CA LYS A 46 -15.32 21.09 0.81
C LYS A 46 -13.90 20.77 0.39
N PHE A 47 -13.43 21.43 -0.66
CA PHE A 47 -12.04 21.39 -1.10
C PHE A 47 -11.15 22.29 -0.20
N PRO A 48 -9.82 21.92 -0.07
CA PRO A 48 -9.15 20.79 -0.72
C PRO A 48 -9.44 19.45 -0.05
N LEU A 49 -9.40 18.35 -0.85
CA LEU A 49 -9.60 16.97 -0.39
C LEU A 49 -8.37 16.13 -0.71
N LEU A 50 -8.01 15.24 0.20
CA LEU A 50 -7.05 14.18 -0.03
C LEU A 50 -7.83 12.87 -0.26
N ILE A 51 -7.76 12.36 -1.47
CA ILE A 51 -8.43 11.10 -1.86
C ILE A 51 -7.37 10.00 -1.90
N ARG A 52 -7.67 8.86 -1.28
CA ARG A 52 -6.83 7.65 -1.31
C ARG A 52 -7.61 6.53 -1.95
N PHE A 53 -6.89 5.69 -2.68
CA PHE A 53 -7.41 4.48 -3.31
C PHE A 53 -6.66 3.29 -2.73
N ASP A 54 -7.30 2.55 -1.84
CA ASP A 54 -6.67 1.45 -1.10
C ASP A 54 -6.24 0.31 -2.03
N ASP A 55 -6.99 0.07 -3.11
CA ASP A 55 -6.63 -0.89 -4.16
C ASP A 55 -5.23 -0.60 -4.77
N ILE A 56 -4.82 0.67 -4.86
CA ILE A 56 -3.48 1.03 -5.35
C ILE A 56 -2.42 0.53 -4.38
N LEU A 57 -2.67 0.66 -3.09
CA LEU A 57 -1.77 0.22 -2.04
C LEU A 57 -1.63 -1.32 -2.05
N GLU A 58 -2.76 -2.03 -2.13
CA GLU A 58 -2.77 -3.49 -2.25
C GLU A 58 -2.00 -3.96 -3.48
N ASP A 59 -2.24 -3.35 -4.65
CA ASP A 59 -1.56 -3.71 -5.88
C ASP A 59 -0.05 -3.42 -5.82
N CYS A 60 0.37 -2.33 -5.14
CA CYS A 60 1.78 -2.06 -4.89
C CYS A 60 2.44 -3.16 -4.05
N LEU A 61 1.82 -3.56 -2.94
CA LEU A 61 2.32 -4.64 -2.09
C LEU A 61 2.40 -5.97 -2.83
N LYS A 62 1.36 -6.31 -3.57
CA LYS A 62 1.30 -7.52 -4.40
C LYS A 62 2.45 -7.58 -5.41
N ASN A 63 2.69 -6.48 -6.11
CA ASN A 63 3.76 -6.43 -7.13
C ASN A 63 5.15 -6.49 -6.49
N LEU A 64 5.33 -5.84 -5.32
CA LEU A 64 6.56 -5.94 -4.55
C LEU A 64 6.86 -7.39 -4.16
N HIS A 65 5.88 -8.07 -3.55
CA HIS A 65 6.04 -9.47 -3.13
C HIS A 65 6.28 -10.41 -4.30
N LYS A 66 5.56 -10.24 -5.41
CA LYS A 66 5.78 -11.03 -6.63
C LYS A 66 7.19 -10.84 -7.21
N ALA A 67 7.72 -9.62 -7.18
CA ALA A 67 9.07 -9.35 -7.66
C ALA A 67 10.13 -10.10 -6.84
N PHE A 68 10.01 -10.08 -5.51
CA PHE A 68 10.90 -10.84 -4.63
C PHE A 68 10.70 -12.35 -4.77
N GLU A 69 9.46 -12.83 -4.84
CA GLU A 69 9.17 -14.26 -5.05
C GLU A 69 9.78 -14.77 -6.36
N LYS A 70 9.64 -13.98 -7.44
CA LYS A 70 10.28 -14.30 -8.71
C LYS A 70 11.80 -14.38 -8.58
N ALA A 71 12.44 -13.39 -7.94
CA ALA A 71 13.88 -13.38 -7.75
C ALA A 71 14.36 -14.57 -6.89
N ILE A 72 13.64 -14.89 -5.81
CA ILE A 72 13.91 -16.06 -4.97
C ILE A 72 13.89 -17.34 -5.79
N ASN A 73 12.89 -17.51 -6.65
CA ASN A 73 12.77 -18.69 -7.52
C ASN A 73 13.86 -18.72 -8.60
N ASP A 74 14.10 -17.59 -9.29
CA ASP A 74 15.06 -17.51 -10.38
C ASP A 74 16.51 -17.82 -9.89
N TYR A 75 16.83 -17.39 -8.66
CA TYR A 75 18.16 -17.61 -8.04
C TYR A 75 18.21 -18.81 -7.10
N GLN A 76 17.11 -19.57 -6.96
CA GLN A 76 17.01 -20.72 -6.05
C GLN A 76 17.41 -20.37 -4.61
N TYR A 77 17.09 -19.16 -4.18
CA TYR A 77 17.42 -18.69 -2.85
C TYR A 77 16.59 -19.42 -1.79
N GLN A 78 17.26 -19.94 -0.74
CA GLN A 78 16.62 -20.77 0.30
C GLN A 78 15.89 -19.97 1.39
N GLY A 79 15.98 -18.64 1.38
CA GLY A 79 15.32 -17.76 2.32
C GLY A 79 13.92 -17.35 1.86
N LYS A 80 13.28 -16.51 2.67
CA LYS A 80 11.97 -15.91 2.39
C LYS A 80 12.09 -14.39 2.41
N TYR A 81 11.29 -13.71 1.59
CA TYR A 81 11.09 -12.29 1.71
C TYR A 81 9.97 -11.99 2.70
N GLN A 82 10.25 -11.12 3.65
CA GLN A 82 9.26 -10.58 4.58
C GLN A 82 9.40 -9.07 4.59
N GLY A 83 8.39 -8.38 4.06
CA GLY A 83 8.36 -6.93 4.04
C GLY A 83 7.87 -6.37 5.38
N VAL A 84 8.35 -5.17 5.73
CA VAL A 84 7.88 -4.38 6.86
C VAL A 84 7.68 -2.94 6.45
N PHE A 85 6.66 -2.29 7.00
CA PHE A 85 6.40 -0.87 6.78
C PHE A 85 6.92 -0.05 7.97
N PRO A 86 7.85 0.88 7.74
CA PRO A 86 8.31 1.77 8.79
C PRO A 86 7.26 2.83 9.13
N ILE A 87 6.75 2.81 10.36
CA ILE A 87 5.68 3.73 10.83
C ILE A 87 6.07 5.19 10.66
N LYS A 88 7.35 5.52 10.82
CA LYS A 88 7.87 6.89 10.62
C LYS A 88 7.56 7.47 9.24
N CYS A 89 7.35 6.66 8.22
CA CYS A 89 7.04 7.13 6.87
C CYS A 89 5.62 7.69 6.76
N ASN A 90 4.65 7.05 7.42
CA ASN A 90 3.28 7.54 7.52
C ASN A 90 2.59 6.93 8.75
N GLN A 91 2.22 7.76 9.71
CA GLN A 91 1.59 7.36 10.97
C GLN A 91 0.05 7.44 10.94
N GLN A 92 -0.54 7.74 9.78
CA GLN A 92 -1.99 7.82 9.68
C GLN A 92 -2.61 6.44 9.88
N ARG A 93 -3.48 6.32 10.88
CA ARG A 93 -4.06 5.06 11.33
C ARG A 93 -4.66 4.25 10.17
N HIS A 94 -5.52 4.86 9.36
CA HIS A 94 -6.18 4.19 8.23
C HIS A 94 -5.21 3.66 7.18
N VAL A 95 -4.05 4.32 6.97
CA VAL A 95 -3.02 3.83 6.03
C VAL A 95 -2.30 2.62 6.59
N VAL A 96 -1.96 2.65 7.89
CA VAL A 96 -1.24 1.54 8.52
C VAL A 96 -2.16 0.33 8.70
N GLU A 97 -3.42 0.54 9.08
CA GLU A 97 -4.44 -0.53 9.15
C GLU A 97 -4.63 -1.21 7.80
N GLU A 98 -4.74 -0.43 6.71
CA GLU A 98 -4.89 -0.98 5.36
C GLU A 98 -3.66 -1.77 4.92
N LEU A 99 -2.45 -1.24 5.16
CA LEU A 99 -1.20 -1.95 4.86
C LEU A 99 -1.12 -3.31 5.55
N ILE A 100 -1.52 -3.40 6.81
CA ILE A 100 -1.52 -4.65 7.57
C ILE A 100 -2.62 -5.58 7.07
N THR A 101 -3.80 -5.06 6.81
CA THR A 101 -4.94 -5.86 6.34
C THR A 101 -4.64 -6.50 4.98
N CYS A 102 -4.26 -5.71 3.99
CA CYS A 102 -3.96 -6.21 2.65
C CYS A 102 -2.63 -6.98 2.59
N GLY A 103 -1.68 -6.66 3.48
CA GLY A 103 -0.36 -7.31 3.58
C GLY A 103 -0.36 -8.62 4.37
N SER A 104 -1.44 -8.94 5.10
CA SER A 104 -1.53 -10.11 5.98
C SER A 104 -1.22 -11.44 5.29
N LYS A 105 -1.66 -11.59 4.03
CA LYS A 105 -1.40 -12.77 3.20
C LYS A 105 0.07 -13.02 2.88
N TRP A 106 0.94 -12.03 3.08
CA TRP A 106 2.38 -12.12 2.90
C TRP A 106 3.16 -11.97 4.21
N ASN A 107 2.48 -12.02 5.35
CA ASN A 107 3.07 -11.74 6.67
C ASN A 107 3.79 -10.37 6.70
N PHE A 108 3.21 -9.38 6.01
CA PHE A 108 3.75 -8.03 5.99
C PHE A 108 3.62 -7.39 7.36
N GLY A 109 4.70 -6.84 7.89
CA GLY A 109 4.77 -6.36 9.25
C GLY A 109 4.97 -4.85 9.36
N LEU A 110 5.17 -4.38 10.61
CA LEU A 110 5.50 -3.00 10.94
C LEU A 110 6.91 -2.90 11.50
N GLU A 111 7.59 -1.81 11.20
CA GLU A 111 8.84 -1.42 11.85
C GLU A 111 8.58 -0.19 12.71
N ALA A 112 8.98 -0.25 13.98
CA ALA A 112 8.88 0.84 14.94
C ALA A 112 10.28 1.20 15.46
N GLY A 113 10.77 2.39 15.10
CA GLY A 113 12.09 2.89 15.47
C GLY A 113 12.11 3.72 16.76
N SER A 114 10.97 3.93 17.40
CA SER A 114 10.83 4.72 18.62
C SER A 114 9.72 4.20 19.53
N LYS A 115 9.74 4.62 20.82
CA LYS A 115 8.66 4.25 21.76
C LYS A 115 7.27 4.72 21.29
N PRO A 116 7.07 5.95 20.81
CA PRO A 116 5.78 6.37 20.25
C PRO A 116 5.34 5.49 19.07
N GLU A 117 6.24 5.17 18.15
CA GLU A 117 5.94 4.31 17.01
C GLU A 117 5.55 2.89 17.46
N LEU A 118 6.21 2.36 18.49
CA LEU A 118 5.86 1.08 19.09
C LEU A 118 4.42 1.09 19.63
N LEU A 119 4.01 2.16 20.32
CA LEU A 119 2.65 2.31 20.85
C LEU A 119 1.62 2.39 19.71
N ILE A 120 1.95 3.10 18.63
CA ILE A 120 1.10 3.14 17.43
C ILE A 120 0.97 1.73 16.84
N ALA A 121 2.09 1.03 16.66
CA ALA A 121 2.08 -0.35 16.16
C ALA A 121 1.18 -1.25 17.02
N LEU A 122 1.38 -1.28 18.32
CA LEU A 122 0.60 -2.11 19.23
C LEU A 122 -0.89 -1.79 19.18
N SER A 123 -1.27 -0.51 19.13
CA SER A 123 -2.69 -0.11 19.05
C SER A 123 -3.39 -0.59 17.78
N ILE A 124 -2.64 -0.77 16.68
CA ILE A 124 -3.17 -1.28 15.41
C ILE A 124 -3.18 -2.81 15.43
N LEU A 125 -2.16 -3.43 16.00
CA LEU A 125 -2.01 -4.88 16.07
C LEU A 125 -3.06 -5.55 16.96
N GLU A 126 -3.49 -4.89 18.04
CA GLU A 126 -4.61 -5.37 18.87
C GLU A 126 -5.93 -5.44 18.11
N ALA A 127 -6.10 -4.57 17.09
CA ALA A 127 -7.30 -4.56 16.24
C ALA A 127 -7.27 -5.63 15.13
N VAL A 128 -6.08 -6.15 14.79
CA VAL A 128 -5.86 -7.12 13.71
C VAL A 128 -5.13 -8.33 14.27
N SER A 129 -5.76 -9.49 14.28
CA SER A 129 -5.29 -10.71 14.99
C SER A 129 -3.99 -11.33 14.42
N TYR A 130 -3.24 -10.66 13.54
CA TYR A 130 -2.04 -11.24 12.95
C TYR A 130 -1.01 -10.18 12.54
N THR A 131 0.19 -10.18 13.20
CA THR A 131 1.25 -9.28 12.74
C THR A 131 2.64 -9.61 13.26
N HIS A 132 3.63 -9.29 12.43
CA HIS A 132 5.03 -9.22 12.80
C HIS A 132 5.42 -7.77 13.10
N LEU A 133 6.07 -7.57 14.25
CA LEU A 133 6.65 -6.29 14.64
C LEU A 133 8.18 -6.42 14.64
N THR A 134 8.85 -5.56 13.91
CA THR A 134 10.31 -5.48 13.90
C THR A 134 10.77 -4.22 14.63
N LEU A 135 11.66 -4.40 15.58
CA LEU A 135 12.35 -3.31 16.27
C LEU A 135 13.75 -3.16 15.66
N PRO A 136 14.26 -1.96 15.43
CA PRO A 136 15.64 -1.77 15.01
C PRO A 136 16.58 -2.27 16.12
N THR A 137 17.60 -3.00 15.73
CA THR A 137 18.69 -3.37 16.65
C THR A 137 19.52 -2.11 16.88
N ILE A 138 19.26 -1.42 17.99
CA ILE A 138 20.09 -0.30 18.42
C ILE A 138 21.24 -0.89 19.24
N ASN A 139 22.42 -0.99 18.64
CA ASN A 139 23.64 -1.18 19.40
C ASN A 139 23.96 0.15 20.10
N TRP A 140 23.66 0.25 21.36
CA TRP A 140 24.18 1.30 22.22
C TRP A 140 25.65 0.95 22.50
N VAL A 141 26.55 1.68 21.88
CA VAL A 141 27.98 1.71 22.26
C VAL A 141 28.15 2.85 23.25
#